data_9a3afd2048084e2f58a751ed8501f132
#
_entry.id   9a3afd2048084e2f58a751ed8501f132
#
_cell.length_a   1.000
_cell.length_b   1.000
_cell.length_c   1.000
_cell.angle_alpha   90.00
_cell.angle_beta   90.00
_cell.angle_gamma   90.00
#
_symmetry.space_group_name_H-M   'P 1'
#
loop_
_entity.id
_entity.type
_entity.pdbx_description
1 polymer ?
#
loop_
_entity_poly.entity_id
_entity_poly.type
_entity_poly.pdbx_seq_one_letter_code
_entity_poly.pdbx_strand_id
1 'polypeptide(L)'
;MCPTERQVFIEHLEHYAKESDYPGLDVFICTADPYKEPPIDVVNTALSVMAYDYPTEKLSVYVSDDGGSQLTLFAFMEAARFASHWLPYCKKNKIVERCPKAYFASNPSWFPETDQIKSMYERMRDGVENVVKRGSSSHDYIPDQREIEALSRWTDEFTPQNHPPVIQVLLERGKDKDITGHDMPNLVYISREKRMDSAHHFKAGALNVLLRVSATMTKAPVILTLDSDMYSNDPQTPLRVLCYLLDPSMDPKLGYVQFPQIFHGINKSDIYGGELRHVFQVQMSGMDGLAGPQHVGSGGFFRRKIFFGGPSETPEMNQDQLTSKSIRSREVLAMAHHVAGCNFENQTKWGTKMGFRYGSLVEDLYTSHQLQCEGWKSINCKPKRPAFLGNSPLNLHVLLNQTTRWSVGLLEIAFCKYSPIIYGVRSINLLSGLGFAYYAFWPVWSIPLTIYAFLSQLALLNSASIFPKVCISSMVL
;
A
#
# COMPACT_ATOMS: atom_id res chain seq x y z
N MET A 1 -13.41 -1.62 22.90
CA MET A 1 -13.18 -2.24 21.59
C MET A 1 -14.38 -3.10 21.24
N CYS A 2 -14.87 -3.02 19.98
CA CYS A 2 -16.10 -3.68 19.53
C CYS A 2 -15.77 -4.54 18.30
N PRO A 3 -15.22 -5.74 18.47
CA PRO A 3 -14.91 -6.61 17.34
C PRO A 3 -16.21 -7.05 16.65
N THR A 4 -16.19 -7.08 15.32
CA THR A 4 -17.30 -7.56 14.51
C THR A 4 -16.78 -8.72 13.67
N GLU A 5 -17.45 -9.87 13.75
CA GLU A 5 -17.16 -11.01 12.87
C GLU A 5 -18.01 -10.87 11.60
N ARG A 6 -17.35 -10.91 10.45
CA ARG A 6 -17.98 -10.91 9.13
C ARG A 6 -17.50 -12.09 8.32
N GLN A 7 -18.42 -12.71 7.62
CA GLN A 7 -18.09 -13.73 6.63
C GLN A 7 -18.45 -13.17 5.25
N VAL A 8 -17.57 -13.43 4.28
CA VAL A 8 -17.74 -12.99 2.89
C VAL A 8 -17.95 -14.22 2.02
N PHE A 9 -19.02 -14.21 1.26
CA PHE A 9 -19.42 -15.27 0.34
C PHE A 9 -19.33 -14.76 -1.09
N ILE A 10 -18.19 -15.01 -1.74
CA ILE A 10 -17.91 -14.55 -3.12
C ILE A 10 -18.93 -15.14 -4.11
N GLU A 11 -19.39 -16.35 -3.88
CA GLU A 11 -20.42 -17.04 -4.66
C GLU A 11 -21.76 -16.30 -4.72
N HIS A 12 -22.02 -15.41 -3.76
CA HIS A 12 -23.20 -14.57 -3.75
C HIS A 12 -23.05 -13.27 -4.54
N LEU A 13 -21.82 -12.95 -5.00
CA LEU A 13 -21.55 -11.70 -5.70
C LEU A 13 -22.37 -11.57 -6.99
N GLU A 14 -22.63 -12.69 -7.67
CA GLU A 14 -23.45 -12.73 -8.89
C GLU A 14 -24.89 -12.21 -8.70
N HIS A 15 -25.39 -12.22 -7.44
CA HIS A 15 -26.70 -11.63 -7.12
C HIS A 15 -26.71 -10.11 -7.18
N TYR A 16 -25.56 -9.47 -7.04
CA TYR A 16 -25.42 -8.01 -7.00
C TYR A 16 -24.91 -7.44 -8.31
N ALA A 17 -23.99 -8.15 -9.00
CA ALA A 17 -23.40 -7.67 -10.24
C ALA A 17 -22.85 -8.83 -11.07
N LYS A 18 -22.92 -8.70 -12.39
CA LYS A 18 -22.21 -9.55 -13.33
C LYS A 18 -20.75 -9.10 -13.41
N GLU A 19 -19.86 -9.98 -13.86
CA GLU A 19 -18.45 -9.66 -14.05
C GLU A 19 -18.25 -8.44 -14.98
N SER A 20 -19.12 -8.29 -16.00
CA SER A 20 -19.14 -7.10 -16.87
C SER A 20 -19.37 -5.78 -16.13
N ASP A 21 -20.04 -5.82 -14.99
CA ASP A 21 -20.46 -4.65 -14.24
C ASP A 21 -19.50 -4.32 -13.07
N TYR A 22 -18.47 -5.15 -12.86
CA TYR A 22 -17.46 -4.88 -11.83
C TYR A 22 -16.79 -3.53 -12.07
N PRO A 23 -16.54 -2.74 -11.02
CA PRO A 23 -15.88 -1.45 -11.16
C PRO A 23 -14.42 -1.61 -11.61
N GLY A 24 -13.86 -0.59 -12.23
CA GLY A 24 -12.42 -0.53 -12.46
C GLY A 24 -11.64 -0.51 -11.15
N LEU A 25 -10.47 -1.14 -11.13
CA LEU A 25 -9.55 -1.20 -10.00
C LEU A 25 -8.19 -0.66 -10.39
N ASP A 26 -7.76 0.42 -9.73
CA ASP A 26 -6.40 0.96 -9.82
C ASP A 26 -5.59 0.51 -8.60
N VAL A 27 -4.49 -0.20 -8.81
CA VAL A 27 -3.57 -0.63 -7.74
C VAL A 27 -2.39 0.31 -7.70
N PHE A 28 -2.11 0.88 -6.53
CA PHE A 28 -0.99 1.79 -6.27
C PHE A 28 0.07 1.09 -5.45
N ILE A 29 1.29 0.98 -6.00
CA ILE A 29 2.45 0.42 -5.33
C ILE A 29 3.50 1.53 -5.22
N CYS A 30 3.98 1.81 -4.00
CA CYS A 30 4.99 2.85 -3.76
C CYS A 30 6.33 2.22 -3.40
N THR A 31 7.40 2.70 -4.04
CA THR A 31 8.80 2.41 -3.71
C THR A 31 9.64 3.67 -3.83
N ALA A 32 10.84 3.69 -3.26
CA ALA A 32 11.68 4.88 -3.27
C ALA A 32 13.16 4.59 -3.49
N ASP A 33 13.73 3.59 -2.84
CA ASP A 33 15.18 3.34 -2.84
C ASP A 33 15.45 1.90 -3.28
N PRO A 34 16.02 1.67 -4.49
CA PRO A 34 16.22 0.34 -5.03
C PRO A 34 17.22 -0.53 -4.25
N TYR A 35 17.98 0.06 -3.32
CA TYR A 35 18.93 -0.66 -2.48
C TYR A 35 18.32 -1.06 -1.12
N LYS A 36 17.32 -0.33 -0.64
CA LYS A 36 16.56 -0.66 0.58
C LYS A 36 15.32 -1.48 0.27
N GLU A 37 14.71 -1.19 -0.87
CA GLU A 37 13.51 -1.84 -1.40
C GLU A 37 13.87 -2.51 -2.74
N PRO A 38 14.43 -3.73 -2.73
CA PRO A 38 14.94 -4.37 -3.94
C PRO A 38 13.89 -4.40 -5.04
N PRO A 39 14.20 -3.92 -6.28
CA PRO A 39 13.22 -3.85 -7.37
C PRO A 39 12.55 -5.19 -7.69
N ILE A 40 13.25 -6.31 -7.47
CA ILE A 40 12.67 -7.64 -7.67
C ILE A 40 11.52 -7.95 -6.69
N ASP A 41 11.56 -7.44 -5.46
CA ASP A 41 10.47 -7.63 -4.50
C ASP A 41 9.25 -6.77 -4.89
N VAL A 42 9.49 -5.54 -5.35
CA VAL A 42 8.43 -4.66 -5.90
C VAL A 42 7.77 -5.30 -7.13
N VAL A 43 8.56 -5.89 -8.02
CA VAL A 43 8.09 -6.66 -9.19
C VAL A 43 7.21 -7.85 -8.76
N ASN A 44 7.64 -8.62 -7.75
CA ASN A 44 6.85 -9.73 -7.25
C ASN A 44 5.50 -9.27 -6.67
N THR A 45 5.47 -8.14 -5.98
CA THR A 45 4.23 -7.51 -5.52
C THR A 45 3.32 -7.14 -6.69
N ALA A 46 3.85 -6.48 -7.73
CA ALA A 46 3.08 -6.10 -8.91
C ALA A 46 2.54 -7.33 -9.67
N LEU A 47 3.36 -8.34 -9.91
CA LEU A 47 2.95 -9.57 -10.60
C LEU A 47 1.85 -10.32 -9.84
N SER A 48 1.88 -10.29 -8.50
CA SER A 48 0.84 -10.94 -7.67
C SER A 48 -0.54 -10.30 -7.85
N VAL A 49 -0.60 -8.97 -7.99
CA VAL A 49 -1.87 -8.25 -8.18
C VAL A 49 -2.31 -8.19 -9.64
N MET A 50 -1.39 -8.18 -10.60
CA MET A 50 -1.72 -8.32 -12.03
C MET A 50 -2.42 -9.65 -12.33
N ALA A 51 -2.14 -10.66 -11.50
CA ALA A 51 -2.70 -12.00 -11.63
C ALA A 51 -4.02 -12.21 -10.85
N TYR A 52 -4.71 -11.18 -10.39
CA TYR A 52 -5.99 -11.33 -9.70
C TYR A 52 -7.06 -12.06 -10.54
N ASP A 53 -7.98 -12.76 -9.87
CA ASP A 53 -9.23 -13.25 -10.47
C ASP A 53 -10.18 -12.06 -10.65
N TYR A 54 -9.82 -11.19 -11.59
CA TYR A 54 -10.52 -9.95 -11.90
C TYR A 54 -10.44 -9.68 -13.40
N PRO A 55 -11.47 -9.03 -14.02
CA PRO A 55 -11.40 -8.70 -15.43
C PRO A 55 -10.16 -7.86 -15.76
N THR A 56 -9.32 -8.36 -16.65
CA THR A 56 -8.04 -7.71 -16.99
C THR A 56 -8.24 -6.32 -17.59
N GLU A 57 -9.34 -6.11 -18.31
CA GLU A 57 -9.73 -4.82 -18.88
C GLU A 57 -10.13 -3.79 -17.82
N LYS A 58 -10.36 -4.21 -16.58
CA LYS A 58 -10.74 -3.35 -15.45
C LYS A 58 -9.63 -3.17 -14.43
N LEU A 59 -8.48 -3.81 -14.63
CA LEU A 59 -7.35 -3.79 -13.72
C LEU A 59 -6.21 -2.93 -14.26
N SER A 60 -5.68 -2.04 -13.42
CA SER A 60 -4.51 -1.21 -13.76
C SER A 60 -3.57 -1.13 -12.57
N VAL A 61 -2.29 -1.37 -12.82
CA VAL A 61 -1.24 -1.33 -11.79
C VAL A 61 -0.33 -0.13 -12.07
N TYR A 62 -0.22 0.72 -11.08
CA TYR A 62 0.61 1.92 -11.08
C TYR A 62 1.72 1.78 -10.05
N VAL A 63 2.94 1.90 -10.49
CA VAL A 63 4.13 1.83 -9.63
C VAL A 63 4.74 3.21 -9.52
N SER A 64 4.73 3.78 -8.31
CA SER A 64 5.38 5.04 -8.01
C SER A 64 6.79 4.76 -7.48
N ASP A 65 7.78 5.15 -8.26
CA ASP A 65 9.18 5.18 -7.84
C ASP A 65 9.56 6.59 -7.41
N ASP A 66 9.52 6.84 -6.10
CA ASP A 66 9.77 8.17 -5.53
C ASP A 66 11.28 8.53 -5.52
N GLY A 67 12.13 7.58 -5.78
CA GLY A 67 13.57 7.77 -5.98
C GLY A 67 13.99 7.99 -7.44
N GLY A 68 13.09 7.77 -8.40
CA GLY A 68 13.36 7.97 -9.81
C GLY A 68 14.49 7.10 -10.35
N SER A 69 14.51 5.81 -10.02
CA SER A 69 15.62 4.93 -10.37
C SER A 69 15.43 4.24 -11.73
N GLN A 70 16.42 4.37 -12.63
CA GLN A 70 16.46 3.57 -13.85
C GLN A 70 16.46 2.05 -13.56
N LEU A 71 16.98 1.62 -12.41
CA LEU A 71 17.04 0.22 -12.00
C LEU A 71 15.64 -0.34 -11.75
N THR A 72 14.78 0.45 -11.13
CA THR A 72 13.37 0.10 -10.91
C THR A 72 12.62 0.04 -12.23
N LEU A 73 12.80 1.03 -13.12
CA LEU A 73 12.16 1.00 -14.44
C LEU A 73 12.60 -0.24 -15.24
N PHE A 74 13.90 -0.55 -15.27
CA PHE A 74 14.41 -1.75 -15.92
C PHE A 74 13.75 -3.02 -15.37
N ALA A 75 13.66 -3.16 -14.05
CA ALA A 75 13.02 -4.31 -13.42
C ALA A 75 11.55 -4.48 -13.87
N PHE A 76 10.82 -3.37 -14.02
CA PHE A 76 9.44 -3.40 -14.49
C PHE A 76 9.30 -3.66 -15.99
N MET A 77 10.29 -3.32 -16.82
CA MET A 77 10.35 -3.74 -18.23
C MET A 77 10.50 -5.28 -18.31
N GLU A 78 11.40 -5.86 -17.54
CA GLU A 78 11.56 -7.31 -17.45
C GLU A 78 10.30 -7.99 -16.88
N ALA A 79 9.67 -7.39 -15.87
CA ALA A 79 8.41 -7.87 -15.31
C ALA A 79 7.28 -7.90 -16.34
N ALA A 80 7.16 -6.89 -17.18
CA ALA A 80 6.15 -6.84 -18.26
C ALA A 80 6.32 -7.99 -19.26
N ARG A 81 7.57 -8.33 -19.62
CA ARG A 81 7.87 -9.50 -20.45
C ARG A 81 7.50 -10.81 -19.78
N PHE A 82 7.91 -10.98 -18.52
CA PHE A 82 7.61 -12.19 -17.76
C PHE A 82 6.11 -12.35 -17.51
N ALA A 83 5.38 -11.26 -17.25
CA ALA A 83 3.93 -11.26 -17.02
C ALA A 83 3.16 -11.92 -18.18
N SER A 84 3.60 -11.76 -19.44
CA SER A 84 2.96 -12.38 -20.61
C SER A 84 2.92 -13.92 -20.57
N HIS A 85 3.81 -14.54 -19.78
CA HIS A 85 3.86 -15.97 -19.54
C HIS A 85 3.24 -16.35 -18.19
N TRP A 86 3.49 -15.54 -17.17
CA TRP A 86 3.07 -15.81 -15.79
C TRP A 86 1.56 -15.75 -15.60
N LEU A 87 0.90 -14.73 -16.16
CA LEU A 87 -0.53 -14.53 -15.96
C LEU A 87 -1.37 -15.67 -16.54
N PRO A 88 -1.16 -16.10 -17.82
CA PRO A 88 -1.89 -17.24 -18.37
C PRO A 88 -1.54 -18.55 -17.67
N TYR A 89 -0.30 -18.73 -17.22
CA TYR A 89 0.10 -19.90 -16.44
C TYR A 89 -0.70 -20.00 -15.13
N CYS A 90 -0.81 -18.89 -14.39
CA CYS A 90 -1.60 -18.83 -13.16
C CYS A 90 -3.08 -19.14 -13.40
N LYS A 91 -3.67 -18.54 -14.44
CA LYS A 91 -5.08 -18.71 -14.78
C LYS A 91 -5.37 -20.15 -15.22
N LYS A 92 -4.57 -20.72 -16.14
CA LYS A 92 -4.72 -22.09 -16.67
C LYS A 92 -4.69 -23.13 -15.55
N ASN A 93 -3.71 -23.01 -14.63
CA ASN A 93 -3.45 -23.98 -13.58
C ASN A 93 -4.16 -23.65 -12.26
N LYS A 94 -5.02 -22.62 -12.24
CA LYS A 94 -5.76 -22.14 -11.04
C LYS A 94 -4.83 -21.95 -9.83
N ILE A 95 -3.66 -21.36 -10.08
CA ILE A 95 -2.67 -21.10 -9.04
C ILE A 95 -3.29 -20.14 -8.01
N VAL A 96 -3.19 -20.47 -6.74
CA VAL A 96 -3.68 -19.60 -5.64
C VAL A 96 -2.59 -18.64 -5.18
N GLU A 97 -1.34 -19.15 -5.06
CA GLU A 97 -0.18 -18.31 -4.73
C GLU A 97 0.38 -17.67 -6.00
N ARG A 98 0.07 -16.39 -6.23
CA ARG A 98 0.40 -15.71 -7.50
C ARG A 98 1.58 -14.73 -7.40
N CYS A 99 2.25 -14.70 -6.27
CA CYS A 99 3.55 -14.08 -6.13
C CYS A 99 4.63 -15.07 -6.63
N PRO A 100 5.37 -14.82 -7.72
CA PRO A 100 6.32 -15.79 -8.27
C PRO A 100 7.36 -16.26 -7.24
N LYS A 101 7.92 -15.31 -6.45
CA LYS A 101 8.87 -15.62 -5.38
C LYS A 101 8.31 -16.61 -4.36
N ALA A 102 7.10 -16.36 -3.87
CA ALA A 102 6.45 -17.21 -2.88
C ALA A 102 6.03 -18.56 -3.47
N TYR A 103 5.49 -18.53 -4.70
CA TYR A 103 5.08 -19.75 -5.41
C TYR A 103 6.24 -20.73 -5.57
N PHE A 104 7.37 -20.30 -6.13
CA PHE A 104 8.52 -21.19 -6.35
C PHE A 104 9.24 -21.59 -5.05
N ALA A 105 9.11 -20.79 -3.98
CA ALA A 105 9.65 -21.15 -2.66
C ALA A 105 8.80 -22.22 -1.92
N SER A 106 7.52 -22.36 -2.26
CA SER A 106 6.60 -23.28 -1.56
C SER A 106 6.61 -24.73 -2.07
N ASN A 107 7.52 -25.10 -2.98
CA ASN A 107 7.51 -26.39 -3.69
C ASN A 107 6.13 -26.69 -4.29
N PRO A 108 5.69 -25.92 -5.27
CA PRO A 108 4.33 -25.97 -5.80
C PRO A 108 4.05 -27.29 -6.53
N SER A 109 2.76 -27.58 -6.74
CA SER A 109 2.34 -28.66 -7.63
C SER A 109 3.00 -28.50 -9.00
N TRP A 110 3.56 -29.57 -9.53
CA TRP A 110 4.21 -29.56 -10.82
C TRP A 110 3.17 -29.64 -11.96
N PHE A 111 3.34 -28.76 -12.96
CA PHE A 111 2.60 -28.76 -14.23
C PHE A 111 3.60 -28.83 -15.39
N PRO A 112 3.20 -29.25 -16.61
CA PRO A 112 4.14 -29.42 -17.73
C PRO A 112 5.00 -28.18 -18.03
N GLU A 113 4.47 -26.97 -17.82
CA GLU A 113 5.17 -25.72 -18.08
C GLU A 113 5.95 -25.16 -16.88
N THR A 114 5.85 -25.80 -15.69
CA THR A 114 6.42 -25.26 -14.44
C THR A 114 7.92 -24.98 -14.54
N ASP A 115 8.69 -25.91 -15.09
CA ASP A 115 10.14 -25.76 -15.18
C ASP A 115 10.54 -24.64 -16.14
N GLN A 116 9.80 -24.47 -17.23
CA GLN A 116 10.00 -23.38 -18.18
C GLN A 116 9.71 -22.02 -17.51
N ILE A 117 8.57 -21.89 -16.86
CA ILE A 117 8.18 -20.66 -16.18
C ILE A 117 9.16 -20.32 -15.05
N LYS A 118 9.60 -21.33 -14.28
CA LYS A 118 10.62 -21.17 -13.24
C LYS A 118 11.94 -20.65 -13.82
N SER A 119 12.42 -21.26 -14.89
CA SER A 119 13.65 -20.81 -15.59
C SER A 119 13.53 -19.35 -16.10
N MET A 120 12.36 -18.97 -16.61
CA MET A 120 12.09 -17.59 -17.03
C MET A 120 12.09 -16.62 -15.85
N TYR A 121 11.47 -17.00 -14.73
CA TYR A 121 11.47 -16.22 -13.51
C TYR A 121 12.90 -16.03 -12.94
N GLU A 122 13.67 -17.10 -12.86
CA GLU A 122 15.06 -17.06 -12.39
C GLU A 122 15.92 -16.17 -13.28
N ARG A 123 15.77 -16.24 -14.59
CA ARG A 123 16.47 -15.36 -15.55
C ARG A 123 16.11 -13.88 -15.34
N MET A 124 14.83 -13.58 -15.19
CA MET A 124 14.35 -12.21 -14.89
C MET A 124 14.95 -11.72 -13.56
N ARG A 125 14.84 -12.52 -12.49
CA ARG A 125 15.40 -12.20 -11.17
C ARG A 125 16.89 -11.92 -11.24
N ASP A 126 17.65 -12.85 -11.81
CA ASP A 126 19.11 -12.74 -11.89
C ASP A 126 19.53 -11.55 -12.76
N GLY A 127 18.79 -11.25 -13.83
CA GLY A 127 18.99 -10.07 -14.65
C GLY A 127 18.80 -8.78 -13.86
N VAL A 128 17.69 -8.65 -13.13
CA VAL A 128 17.38 -7.49 -12.29
C VAL A 128 18.43 -7.33 -11.17
N GLU A 129 18.76 -8.40 -10.44
CA GLU A 129 19.76 -8.36 -9.38
C GLU A 129 21.15 -7.97 -9.89
N ASN A 130 21.55 -8.45 -11.07
CA ASN A 130 22.82 -8.10 -11.68
C ASN A 130 22.89 -6.62 -12.07
N VAL A 131 21.80 -6.05 -12.60
CA VAL A 131 21.72 -4.63 -12.94
C VAL A 131 21.78 -3.78 -11.67
N VAL A 132 21.08 -4.17 -10.61
CA VAL A 132 21.14 -3.48 -9.30
C VAL A 132 22.55 -3.52 -8.72
N LYS A 133 23.24 -4.67 -8.76
CA LYS A 133 24.65 -4.80 -8.29
C LYS A 133 25.62 -3.93 -9.06
N ARG A 134 25.39 -3.72 -10.37
CA ARG A 134 26.23 -2.86 -11.22
C ARG A 134 25.91 -1.37 -11.04
N GLY A 135 24.73 -1.04 -10.54
CA GLY A 135 24.26 0.34 -10.38
C GLY A 135 23.84 1.04 -11.67
N SER A 136 23.84 0.33 -12.80
CA SER A 136 23.42 0.87 -14.11
C SER A 136 22.89 -0.22 -15.03
N SER A 137 21.91 0.14 -15.89
CA SER A 137 21.45 -0.71 -16.98
C SER A 137 22.39 -0.53 -18.18
N SER A 138 23.13 -1.58 -18.56
CA SER A 138 23.92 -1.54 -19.81
C SER A 138 23.03 -1.86 -21.01
N HIS A 139 23.29 -1.19 -22.15
CA HIS A 139 22.56 -1.38 -23.41
C HIS A 139 22.58 -2.84 -23.93
N ASP A 140 23.53 -3.65 -23.49
CA ASP A 140 23.70 -5.04 -23.93
C ASP A 140 22.54 -5.98 -23.51
N TYR A 141 21.70 -5.55 -22.55
CA TYR A 141 20.57 -6.33 -22.02
C TYR A 141 19.21 -5.90 -22.53
N ILE A 142 19.12 -4.82 -23.34
CA ILE A 142 17.86 -4.19 -23.72
C ILE A 142 17.62 -4.44 -25.21
N PRO A 143 16.67 -5.33 -25.56
CA PRO A 143 16.45 -5.70 -26.97
C PRO A 143 15.58 -4.70 -27.75
N ASP A 144 14.88 -3.76 -27.08
CA ASP A 144 13.94 -2.83 -27.71
C ASP A 144 14.46 -1.40 -27.71
N GLN A 145 14.47 -0.76 -28.89
CA GLN A 145 14.88 0.64 -29.06
C GLN A 145 14.05 1.61 -28.21
N ARG A 146 12.75 1.34 -27.99
CA ARG A 146 11.89 2.17 -27.16
C ARG A 146 12.28 2.13 -25.69
N GLU A 147 12.78 1.01 -25.21
CA GLU A 147 13.26 0.85 -23.85
C GLU A 147 14.59 1.57 -23.65
N ILE A 148 15.47 1.53 -24.65
CA ILE A 148 16.71 2.31 -24.67
C ILE A 148 16.39 3.81 -24.61
N GLU A 149 15.44 4.29 -25.39
CA GLU A 149 14.97 5.68 -25.35
C GLU A 149 14.35 6.06 -23.99
N ALA A 150 13.60 5.15 -23.37
CA ALA A 150 13.03 5.39 -22.05
C ALA A 150 14.12 5.53 -20.99
N LEU A 151 15.14 4.67 -21.01
CA LEU A 151 16.26 4.70 -20.07
C LEU A 151 17.26 5.82 -20.35
N SER A 152 17.35 6.34 -21.57
CA SER A 152 18.23 7.47 -21.91
C SER A 152 17.85 8.80 -21.22
N ARG A 153 16.70 8.88 -20.58
CA ARG A 153 16.26 10.05 -19.79
C ARG A 153 17.08 10.25 -18.51
N TRP A 154 17.76 9.21 -18.02
CA TRP A 154 18.65 9.31 -16.86
C TRP A 154 20.01 9.84 -17.30
N THR A 155 20.17 11.15 -17.23
CA THR A 155 21.43 11.88 -17.46
C THR A 155 22.14 12.13 -16.14
N ASP A 156 23.35 12.65 -16.17
CA ASP A 156 24.12 13.02 -14.95
C ASP A 156 23.40 14.05 -14.08
N GLU A 157 22.49 14.84 -14.66
CA GLU A 157 21.67 15.83 -13.94
C GLU A 157 20.45 15.21 -13.25
N PHE A 158 20.10 13.98 -13.58
CA PHE A 158 18.98 13.27 -13.00
C PHE A 158 19.35 12.67 -11.65
N THR A 159 18.94 13.30 -10.57
CA THR A 159 19.15 12.81 -9.20
C THR A 159 17.84 12.46 -8.49
N PRO A 160 17.84 11.61 -7.45
CA PRO A 160 16.64 11.31 -6.69
C PRO A 160 15.95 12.55 -6.06
N GLN A 161 16.69 13.66 -5.90
CA GLN A 161 16.19 14.89 -5.31
C GLN A 161 15.81 15.95 -6.35
N ASN A 162 16.27 15.79 -7.60
CA ASN A 162 16.02 16.77 -8.67
C ASN A 162 15.95 16.07 -10.02
N HIS A 163 14.75 15.91 -10.56
CA HIS A 163 14.50 15.32 -11.87
C HIS A 163 13.10 15.66 -12.40
N PRO A 164 12.90 15.67 -13.73
CA PRO A 164 11.57 15.84 -14.34
C PRO A 164 10.69 14.61 -14.06
N PRO A 165 9.37 14.73 -14.22
CA PRO A 165 8.49 13.57 -14.09
C PRO A 165 8.73 12.59 -15.24
N VAL A 166 8.78 11.29 -14.90
CA VAL A 166 8.89 10.21 -15.87
C VAL A 166 7.66 9.31 -15.74
N ILE A 167 6.92 9.16 -16.83
CA ILE A 167 5.77 8.26 -16.91
C ILE A 167 5.99 7.33 -18.09
N GLN A 168 6.00 6.03 -17.81
CA GLN A 168 6.19 4.98 -18.83
C GLN A 168 5.06 3.96 -18.75
N VAL A 169 4.29 3.86 -19.81
CA VAL A 169 3.26 2.83 -19.98
C VAL A 169 3.92 1.56 -20.51
N LEU A 170 4.13 0.58 -19.64
CA LEU A 170 4.79 -0.68 -19.98
C LEU A 170 3.82 -1.66 -20.64
N LEU A 171 2.61 -1.76 -20.11
CA LEU A 171 1.52 -2.56 -20.68
C LEU A 171 0.25 -1.72 -20.79
N GLU A 172 -0.46 -1.85 -21.91
CA GLU A 172 -1.74 -1.20 -22.16
C GLU A 172 -2.79 -2.24 -22.56
N ARG A 173 -3.87 -2.31 -21.80
CA ARG A 173 -5.02 -3.17 -22.11
C ARG A 173 -5.52 -2.95 -23.54
N GLY A 174 -5.97 -4.02 -24.18
CA GLY A 174 -6.47 -3.98 -25.56
C GLY A 174 -5.37 -3.85 -26.62
N LYS A 175 -4.11 -3.62 -26.25
CA LYS A 175 -2.96 -3.55 -27.15
C LYS A 175 -1.94 -4.63 -26.87
N ASP A 176 -1.57 -4.80 -25.60
CA ASP A 176 -0.59 -5.79 -25.19
C ASP A 176 -1.28 -7.09 -24.80
N LYS A 177 -0.84 -8.19 -25.41
CA LYS A 177 -1.42 -9.53 -25.25
C LYS A 177 -0.45 -10.46 -24.53
N ASP A 178 -0.99 -11.42 -23.79
CA ASP A 178 -0.21 -12.54 -23.29
C ASP A 178 0.09 -13.57 -24.42
N ILE A 179 0.88 -14.59 -24.11
CA ILE A 179 1.24 -15.65 -25.08
C ILE A 179 0.04 -16.47 -25.58
N THR A 180 -1.12 -16.36 -24.96
CA THR A 180 -2.36 -17.04 -25.36
C THR A 180 -3.29 -16.11 -26.16
N GLY A 181 -2.90 -14.85 -26.36
CA GLY A 181 -3.65 -13.85 -27.11
C GLY A 181 -4.71 -13.09 -26.29
N HIS A 182 -4.78 -13.29 -24.97
CA HIS A 182 -5.67 -12.54 -24.11
C HIS A 182 -5.07 -11.18 -23.72
N ASP A 183 -5.93 -10.22 -23.40
CA ASP A 183 -5.52 -8.91 -22.95
C ASP A 183 -4.80 -8.96 -21.59
N MET A 184 -3.76 -8.15 -21.48
CA MET A 184 -3.03 -7.93 -20.24
C MET A 184 -3.56 -6.67 -19.52
N PRO A 185 -3.48 -6.61 -18.18
CA PRO A 185 -3.84 -5.41 -17.44
C PRO A 185 -2.86 -4.27 -17.74
N ASN A 186 -3.26 -3.03 -17.48
CA ASN A 186 -2.34 -1.91 -17.59
C ASN A 186 -1.22 -2.03 -16.54
N LEU A 187 0.01 -1.68 -16.96
CA LEU A 187 1.16 -1.52 -16.07
C LEU A 187 1.85 -0.19 -16.39
N VAL A 188 1.89 0.70 -15.42
CA VAL A 188 2.41 2.06 -15.58
C VAL A 188 3.47 2.35 -14.52
N TYR A 189 4.67 2.68 -14.94
CA TYR A 189 5.73 3.21 -14.08
C TYR A 189 5.64 4.72 -14.02
N ILE A 190 5.77 5.29 -12.81
CA ILE A 190 5.68 6.72 -12.54
C ILE A 190 6.81 7.11 -11.60
N SER A 191 7.62 8.06 -12.02
CA SER A 191 8.45 8.86 -11.14
C SER A 191 7.97 10.30 -11.24
N ARG A 192 7.49 10.86 -10.13
CA ARG A 192 7.00 12.24 -10.09
C ARG A 192 8.15 13.24 -10.19
N GLU A 193 7.87 14.46 -10.61
CA GLU A 193 8.88 15.53 -10.56
C GLU A 193 9.43 15.71 -9.14
N LYS A 194 10.74 15.87 -9.05
CA LYS A 194 11.44 16.24 -7.81
C LYS A 194 12.22 17.55 -8.05
N ARG A 195 12.15 18.44 -7.08
CA ARG A 195 12.88 19.70 -7.08
C ARG A 195 13.34 20.02 -5.67
N MET A 196 14.54 20.51 -5.52
CA MET A 196 15.14 20.83 -4.21
C MET A 196 14.42 21.96 -3.46
N ASP A 197 13.69 22.81 -4.18
CA ASP A 197 12.93 23.95 -3.64
C ASP A 197 11.46 23.63 -3.32
N SER A 198 11.05 22.37 -3.48
CA SER A 198 9.66 21.93 -3.31
C SER A 198 9.49 20.94 -2.17
N ALA A 199 8.40 21.05 -1.42
CA ALA A 199 8.03 20.05 -0.43
C ALA A 199 7.42 18.82 -1.12
N HIS A 200 7.96 17.62 -0.85
CA HIS A 200 7.53 16.40 -1.53
C HIS A 200 6.58 15.51 -0.70
N HIS A 201 6.44 15.77 0.59
CA HIS A 201 5.51 15.08 1.50
C HIS A 201 5.61 13.54 1.49
N PHE A 202 6.80 13.01 1.25
CA PHE A 202 7.12 11.58 1.30
C PHE A 202 6.07 10.70 0.55
N LYS A 203 5.67 9.57 1.13
CA LYS A 203 4.71 8.63 0.54
C LYS A 203 3.33 9.26 0.28
N ALA A 204 2.84 10.16 1.15
CA ALA A 204 1.58 10.86 0.92
C ALA A 204 1.58 11.66 -0.40
N GLY A 205 2.69 12.35 -0.70
CA GLY A 205 2.85 13.06 -1.96
C GLY A 205 2.92 12.14 -3.17
N ALA A 206 3.61 11.00 -3.06
CA ALA A 206 3.64 9.97 -4.11
C ALA A 206 2.25 9.40 -4.38
N LEU A 207 1.48 9.04 -3.34
CA LEU A 207 0.10 8.58 -3.46
C LEU A 207 -0.83 9.63 -4.07
N ASN A 208 -0.65 10.91 -3.75
CA ASN A 208 -1.42 11.99 -4.35
C ASN A 208 -1.12 12.16 -5.85
N VAL A 209 0.13 11.98 -6.26
CA VAL A 209 0.48 11.94 -7.69
C VAL A 209 -0.18 10.75 -8.37
N LEU A 210 -0.15 9.56 -7.77
CA LEU A 210 -0.83 8.38 -8.29
C LEU A 210 -2.34 8.62 -8.46
N LEU A 211 -2.99 9.26 -7.48
CA LEU A 211 -4.41 9.64 -7.56
C LEU A 211 -4.69 10.51 -8.78
N ARG A 212 -3.84 11.50 -9.05
CA ARG A 212 -4.01 12.43 -10.17
C ARG A 212 -3.71 11.78 -11.52
N VAL A 213 -2.57 11.07 -11.61
CA VAL A 213 -2.17 10.40 -12.86
C VAL A 213 -3.19 9.33 -13.23
N SER A 214 -3.59 8.47 -12.29
CA SER A 214 -4.62 7.46 -12.57
C SER A 214 -5.98 8.06 -12.92
N ALA A 215 -6.32 9.24 -12.38
CA ALA A 215 -7.54 9.96 -12.76
C ALA A 215 -7.51 10.47 -14.20
N THR A 216 -6.34 10.73 -14.77
CA THR A 216 -6.20 11.10 -16.20
C THR A 216 -6.17 9.90 -17.14
N MET A 217 -5.75 8.72 -16.66
CA MET A 217 -5.53 7.52 -17.47
C MET A 217 -6.73 6.57 -17.43
N THR A 218 -7.14 6.14 -16.24
CA THR A 218 -8.12 5.05 -16.05
C THR A 218 -9.33 5.46 -15.23
N LYS A 219 -9.13 6.37 -14.27
CA LYS A 219 -10.18 6.91 -13.38
C LYS A 219 -11.01 5.82 -12.68
N ALA A 220 -10.38 4.68 -12.34
CA ALA A 220 -11.10 3.60 -11.68
C ALA A 220 -11.73 4.05 -10.35
N PRO A 221 -12.99 3.66 -10.07
CA PRO A 221 -13.70 4.07 -8.87
C PRO A 221 -13.17 3.43 -7.59
N VAL A 222 -12.41 2.33 -7.70
CA VAL A 222 -11.79 1.62 -6.58
C VAL A 222 -10.28 1.70 -6.70
N ILE A 223 -9.62 1.97 -5.58
CA ILE A 223 -8.14 2.08 -5.47
C ILE A 223 -7.67 1.13 -4.39
N LEU A 224 -6.65 0.34 -4.69
CA LEU A 224 -5.89 -0.45 -3.72
C LEU A 224 -4.54 0.20 -3.49
N THR A 225 -4.12 0.37 -2.23
CA THR A 225 -2.77 0.80 -1.89
C THR A 225 -1.95 -0.34 -1.32
N LEU A 226 -0.71 -0.49 -1.79
CA LEU A 226 0.25 -1.49 -1.35
C LEU A 226 1.63 -0.88 -1.13
N ASP A 227 2.32 -1.38 -0.10
CA ASP A 227 3.75 -1.19 0.06
C ASP A 227 4.51 -2.11 -0.90
N SER A 228 5.74 -1.76 -1.20
CA SER A 228 6.60 -2.49 -2.13
C SER A 228 6.87 -3.94 -1.72
N ASP A 229 6.80 -4.23 -0.42
CA ASP A 229 7.12 -5.51 0.21
C ASP A 229 5.88 -6.33 0.64
N MET A 230 4.68 -5.87 0.28
CA MET A 230 3.39 -6.50 0.65
C MET A 230 2.69 -7.10 -0.57
N TYR A 231 2.97 -8.35 -0.90
CA TYR A 231 2.34 -9.01 -2.04
C TYR A 231 0.95 -9.59 -1.73
N SER A 232 0.14 -9.76 -2.78
CA SER A 232 -1.16 -10.42 -2.69
C SER A 232 -1.01 -11.94 -2.58
N ASN A 233 -1.60 -12.51 -1.54
CA ASN A 233 -1.57 -13.94 -1.24
C ASN A 233 -2.89 -14.65 -1.60
N ASP A 234 -3.95 -13.90 -1.90
CA ASP A 234 -5.25 -14.43 -2.32
C ASP A 234 -5.73 -13.73 -3.60
N PRO A 235 -5.80 -14.44 -4.74
CA PRO A 235 -6.21 -13.83 -6.00
C PRO A 235 -7.67 -13.37 -6.03
N GLN A 236 -8.49 -13.82 -5.08
CA GLN A 236 -9.89 -13.43 -4.95
C GLN A 236 -10.10 -12.21 -4.05
N THR A 237 -9.02 -11.59 -3.56
CA THR A 237 -9.11 -10.42 -2.68
C THR A 237 -10.00 -9.30 -3.22
N PRO A 238 -9.94 -8.88 -4.51
CA PRO A 238 -10.84 -7.87 -5.05
C PRO A 238 -12.31 -8.29 -5.00
N LEU A 239 -12.62 -9.56 -5.26
CA LEU A 239 -14.00 -10.06 -5.22
C LEU A 239 -14.58 -9.98 -3.81
N ARG A 240 -13.76 -10.26 -2.78
CA ARG A 240 -14.16 -10.09 -1.37
C ARG A 240 -14.52 -8.63 -1.05
N VAL A 241 -13.78 -7.69 -1.62
CA VAL A 241 -14.06 -6.26 -1.47
C VAL A 241 -15.37 -5.88 -2.15
N LEU A 242 -15.65 -6.42 -3.34
CA LEU A 242 -16.89 -6.15 -4.06
C LEU A 242 -18.12 -6.61 -3.28
N CYS A 243 -18.04 -7.69 -2.50
CA CYS A 243 -19.12 -8.12 -1.61
C CYS A 243 -19.53 -7.04 -0.58
N TYR A 244 -18.62 -6.12 -0.23
CA TYR A 244 -18.96 -4.97 0.62
C TYR A 244 -19.34 -3.74 -0.20
N LEU A 245 -18.65 -3.48 -1.30
CA LEU A 245 -18.82 -2.24 -2.05
C LEU A 245 -20.09 -2.23 -2.93
N LEU A 246 -20.57 -3.41 -3.35
CA LEU A 246 -21.75 -3.57 -4.21
C LEU A 246 -23.00 -3.99 -3.46
N ASP A 247 -22.89 -4.40 -2.20
CA ASP A 247 -24.04 -4.74 -1.37
C ASP A 247 -24.81 -3.46 -1.01
N PRO A 248 -26.09 -3.32 -1.48
CA PRO A 248 -26.91 -2.14 -1.22
C PRO A 248 -27.34 -2.01 0.26
N SER A 249 -27.20 -3.08 1.05
CA SER A 249 -27.50 -3.05 2.49
C SER A 249 -26.37 -2.41 3.31
N MET A 250 -25.18 -2.23 2.73
CA MET A 250 -24.06 -1.62 3.40
C MET A 250 -24.24 -0.10 3.57
N ASP A 251 -23.63 0.43 4.63
CA ASP A 251 -23.70 1.87 4.91
C ASP A 251 -23.16 2.67 3.71
N PRO A 252 -23.93 3.62 3.15
CA PRO A 252 -23.47 4.48 2.05
C PRO A 252 -22.21 5.28 2.37
N LYS A 253 -21.91 5.48 3.65
CA LYS A 253 -20.68 6.12 4.14
C LYS A 253 -19.48 5.19 4.17
N LEU A 254 -19.60 3.92 3.74
CA LEU A 254 -18.46 3.02 3.60
C LEU A 254 -17.47 3.56 2.56
N GLY A 255 -16.36 4.06 3.07
CA GLY A 255 -15.30 4.68 2.25
C GLY A 255 -14.24 3.68 1.82
N TYR A 256 -13.85 2.76 2.71
CA TYR A 256 -12.80 1.78 2.37
C TYR A 256 -12.95 0.47 3.15
N VAL A 257 -12.35 -0.57 2.59
CA VAL A 257 -12.20 -1.89 3.19
C VAL A 257 -10.72 -2.12 3.45
N GLN A 258 -10.36 -2.41 4.69
CA GLN A 258 -8.97 -2.64 5.10
C GLN A 258 -8.76 -4.12 5.40
N PHE A 259 -7.68 -4.69 4.87
CA PHE A 259 -7.20 -6.03 5.22
C PHE A 259 -6.07 -5.93 6.24
N PRO A 260 -5.97 -6.87 7.19
CA PRO A 260 -4.83 -6.97 8.10
C PRO A 260 -3.53 -7.23 7.34
N GLN A 261 -2.45 -6.59 7.75
CA GLN A 261 -1.11 -6.95 7.32
C GLN A 261 -0.64 -8.17 8.10
N ILE A 262 -0.18 -9.19 7.39
CA ILE A 262 0.39 -10.42 7.96
C ILE A 262 1.84 -10.54 7.49
N PHE A 263 2.73 -10.87 8.42
CA PHE A 263 4.16 -10.92 8.15
C PHE A 263 4.69 -12.34 8.21
N HIS A 264 5.63 -12.67 7.30
CA HIS A 264 6.38 -13.92 7.33
C HIS A 264 7.54 -13.86 8.33
N GLY A 265 8.02 -15.06 8.68
CA GLY A 265 9.29 -15.21 9.38
C GLY A 265 9.29 -14.72 10.83
N ILE A 266 8.14 -14.32 11.36
CA ILE A 266 8.04 -13.98 12.78
C ILE A 266 8.21 -15.26 13.59
N ASN A 267 9.24 -15.30 14.43
CA ASN A 267 9.44 -16.39 15.38
C ASN A 267 8.27 -16.40 16.39
N LYS A 268 7.68 -17.58 16.62
CA LYS A 268 6.57 -17.71 17.59
C LYS A 268 6.97 -17.32 19.02
N SER A 269 8.25 -17.38 19.34
CA SER A 269 8.83 -16.95 20.63
C SER A 269 9.32 -15.51 20.63
N ASP A 270 9.14 -14.77 19.53
CA ASP A 270 9.54 -13.37 19.43
C ASP A 270 8.50 -12.49 20.11
N ILE A 271 8.90 -11.90 21.24
CA ILE A 271 8.05 -10.95 21.98
C ILE A 271 7.83 -9.65 21.19
N TYR A 272 8.73 -9.27 20.29
CA TYR A 272 8.58 -8.08 19.45
C TYR A 272 7.60 -8.31 18.28
N GLY A 273 7.50 -9.52 17.78
CA GLY A 273 6.46 -9.91 16.82
C GLY A 273 5.03 -9.77 17.36
N GLY A 274 4.87 -9.79 18.67
CA GLY A 274 3.61 -9.51 19.36
C GLY A 274 3.06 -8.10 19.10
N GLU A 275 3.93 -7.09 19.01
CA GLU A 275 3.53 -5.71 18.69
C GLU A 275 2.94 -5.59 17.30
N LEU A 276 3.58 -6.19 16.28
CA LEU A 276 3.04 -6.19 14.92
C LEU A 276 1.66 -6.84 14.87
N ARG A 277 1.46 -7.96 15.56
CA ARG A 277 0.15 -8.61 15.65
C ARG A 277 -0.87 -7.74 16.36
N HIS A 278 -0.49 -7.05 17.43
CA HIS A 278 -1.37 -6.16 18.15
C HIS A 278 -1.87 -5.03 17.26
N VAL A 279 -0.95 -4.32 16.61
CA VAL A 279 -1.25 -3.17 15.74
C VAL A 279 -2.08 -3.59 14.52
N PHE A 280 -1.63 -4.60 13.76
CA PHE A 280 -2.20 -4.90 12.45
C PHE A 280 -3.35 -5.90 12.47
N GLN A 281 -3.63 -6.57 13.58
CA GLN A 281 -4.70 -7.58 13.65
C GLN A 281 -5.67 -7.35 14.81
N VAL A 282 -5.18 -7.21 16.04
CA VAL A 282 -6.05 -7.15 17.23
C VAL A 282 -6.80 -5.83 17.28
N GLN A 283 -6.09 -4.73 17.16
CA GLN A 283 -6.70 -3.40 17.28
C GLN A 283 -7.60 -3.10 16.07
N MET A 284 -7.23 -3.48 14.86
CA MET A 284 -8.08 -3.33 13.70
C MET A 284 -9.43 -4.04 13.88
N SER A 285 -9.40 -5.28 14.37
CA SER A 285 -10.63 -6.01 14.69
C SER A 285 -11.43 -5.32 15.81
N GLY A 286 -10.74 -4.73 16.80
CA GLY A 286 -11.37 -4.01 17.89
C GLY A 286 -12.03 -2.68 17.50
N MET A 287 -11.55 -2.03 16.47
CA MET A 287 -12.10 -0.78 15.93
C MET A 287 -13.27 -1.01 14.96
N ASP A 288 -13.41 -2.22 14.43
CA ASP A 288 -14.32 -2.54 13.32
C ASP A 288 -15.81 -2.31 13.66
N GLY A 289 -16.23 -2.55 14.89
CA GLY A 289 -17.60 -2.29 15.35
C GLY A 289 -17.88 -0.83 15.78
N LEU A 290 -16.91 0.06 15.58
CA LEU A 290 -17.05 1.50 15.85
C LEU A 290 -17.28 2.25 14.52
N ALA A 291 -16.33 3.09 14.10
CA ALA A 291 -16.35 3.73 12.77
C ALA A 291 -15.54 2.92 11.74
N GLY A 292 -14.99 1.79 12.14
CA GLY A 292 -14.12 0.91 11.40
C GLY A 292 -12.63 1.08 11.73
N PRO A 293 -11.76 0.19 11.20
CA PRO A 293 -10.33 0.26 11.44
C PRO A 293 -9.68 1.46 10.76
N GLN A 294 -8.50 1.85 11.26
CA GLN A 294 -7.63 2.78 10.56
C GLN A 294 -7.03 2.13 9.31
N HIS A 295 -6.55 2.97 8.38
CA HIS A 295 -5.64 2.53 7.33
C HIS A 295 -4.24 2.34 7.91
N VAL A 296 -3.55 1.30 7.48
CA VAL A 296 -2.23 0.89 7.98
C VAL A 296 -1.16 0.84 6.89
N GLY A 297 -1.31 1.66 5.85
CA GLY A 297 -0.34 1.84 4.77
C GLY A 297 -0.51 0.88 3.59
N SER A 298 -0.94 -0.36 3.83
CA SER A 298 -1.07 -1.40 2.80
C SER A 298 -2.37 -2.17 2.95
N GLY A 299 -2.87 -2.74 1.84
CA GLY A 299 -4.08 -3.58 1.84
C GLY A 299 -5.39 -2.83 2.06
N GLY A 300 -5.43 -1.52 1.80
CA GLY A 300 -6.64 -0.69 1.85
C GLY A 300 -7.27 -0.55 0.46
N PHE A 301 -8.54 -0.95 0.32
CA PHE A 301 -9.34 -0.70 -0.88
C PHE A 301 -10.27 0.48 -0.64
N PHE A 302 -10.03 1.56 -1.34
CA PHE A 302 -10.73 2.83 -1.18
C PHE A 302 -11.72 3.09 -2.32
N ARG A 303 -12.91 3.60 -2.01
CA ARG A 303 -13.69 4.32 -3.03
C ARG A 303 -12.96 5.61 -3.38
N ARG A 304 -12.62 5.81 -4.64
CA ARG A 304 -11.87 7.02 -5.07
C ARG A 304 -12.51 8.33 -4.59
N LYS A 305 -13.83 8.39 -4.53
CA LYS A 305 -14.58 9.60 -4.14
C LYS A 305 -14.23 10.12 -2.75
N ILE A 306 -13.77 9.28 -1.82
CA ILE A 306 -13.47 9.70 -0.45
C ILE A 306 -12.32 10.71 -0.34
N PHE A 307 -11.45 10.73 -1.34
CA PHE A 307 -10.32 11.65 -1.39
C PHE A 307 -10.70 13.06 -1.88
N PHE A 308 -11.98 13.31 -2.17
CA PHE A 308 -12.45 14.58 -2.75
C PHE A 308 -13.48 15.32 -1.92
N GLY A 309 -13.79 14.84 -0.72
CA GLY A 309 -14.71 15.47 0.23
C GLY A 309 -15.47 14.49 1.10
N GLY A 310 -16.34 15.00 1.95
CA GLY A 310 -17.18 14.20 2.84
C GLY A 310 -18.31 13.45 2.12
N PRO A 311 -18.98 12.48 2.78
CA PRO A 311 -20.03 11.65 2.17
C PRO A 311 -21.21 12.44 1.56
N SER A 312 -21.52 13.61 2.13
CA SER A 312 -22.60 14.48 1.66
C SER A 312 -22.17 15.46 0.55
N GLU A 313 -20.87 15.63 0.35
CA GLU A 313 -20.31 16.63 -0.57
C GLU A 313 -19.92 16.02 -1.93
N THR A 314 -19.67 14.72 -1.96
CA THR A 314 -19.17 14.03 -3.16
C THR A 314 -20.33 13.40 -3.94
N PRO A 315 -20.62 13.83 -5.19
CA PRO A 315 -21.57 13.16 -6.05
C PRO A 315 -21.13 11.72 -6.33
N GLU A 316 -22.08 10.84 -6.61
CA GLU A 316 -21.74 9.52 -7.11
C GLU A 316 -21.00 9.68 -8.43
N MET A 317 -19.80 9.12 -8.48
CA MET A 317 -19.02 9.07 -9.72
C MET A 317 -19.69 8.05 -10.64
N ASN A 318 -20.20 8.50 -11.79
CA ASN A 318 -20.71 7.60 -12.82
C ASN A 318 -19.63 6.57 -13.15
N GLN A 319 -19.98 5.30 -12.94
CA GLN A 319 -19.06 4.16 -13.15
C GLN A 319 -18.67 3.98 -14.63
N ASP A 320 -19.43 4.57 -15.55
CA ASP A 320 -19.35 4.31 -16.99
C ASP A 320 -18.30 5.12 -17.77
N GLN A 321 -17.54 5.98 -17.10
CA GLN A 321 -16.49 6.77 -17.77
C GLN A 321 -15.08 6.24 -17.48
N LEU A 322 -14.85 4.95 -17.73
CA LEU A 322 -13.51 4.51 -18.10
C LEU A 322 -13.14 5.26 -19.39
N THR A 323 -12.08 6.04 -19.35
CA THR A 323 -11.67 6.83 -20.51
C THR A 323 -11.47 5.90 -21.70
N SER A 324 -12.23 6.08 -22.76
CA SER A 324 -12.15 5.30 -24.01
C SER A 324 -10.84 5.58 -24.78
N LYS A 325 -10.07 6.57 -24.33
CA LYS A 325 -8.80 6.96 -24.96
C LYS A 325 -7.68 6.03 -24.52
N SER A 326 -6.77 5.74 -25.45
CA SER A 326 -5.52 5.05 -25.17
C SER A 326 -4.70 5.81 -24.13
N ILE A 327 -4.22 5.09 -23.10
CA ILE A 327 -3.35 5.68 -22.06
C ILE A 327 -1.96 6.03 -22.60
N ARG A 328 -1.54 5.48 -23.76
CA ARG A 328 -0.34 5.86 -24.51
C ARG A 328 -0.56 7.05 -25.44
N SER A 329 -1.78 7.61 -25.53
CA SER A 329 -2.01 8.78 -26.38
C SER A 329 -1.22 9.99 -25.89
N ARG A 330 -0.74 10.81 -26.83
CA ARG A 330 0.06 12.00 -26.52
C ARG A 330 -0.67 12.96 -25.57
N GLU A 331 -1.98 13.09 -25.73
CA GLU A 331 -2.81 13.97 -24.89
C GLU A 331 -2.87 13.47 -23.44
N VAL A 332 -3.12 12.16 -23.25
CA VAL A 332 -3.20 11.57 -21.90
C VAL A 332 -1.84 11.62 -21.21
N LEU A 333 -0.77 11.28 -21.92
CA LEU A 333 0.59 11.35 -21.37
C LEU A 333 1.01 12.78 -21.01
N ALA A 334 0.70 13.78 -21.87
CA ALA A 334 0.99 15.16 -21.57
C ALA A 334 0.26 15.65 -20.30
N MET A 335 -1.03 15.30 -20.15
CA MET A 335 -1.79 15.62 -18.95
C MET A 335 -1.22 14.88 -17.72
N ALA A 336 -0.86 13.62 -17.85
CA ALA A 336 -0.27 12.83 -16.77
C ALA A 336 1.06 13.44 -16.28
N HIS A 337 1.94 13.86 -17.19
CA HIS A 337 3.18 14.58 -16.84
C HIS A 337 2.87 15.92 -16.14
N HIS A 338 1.88 16.69 -16.63
CA HIS A 338 1.48 17.93 -16.00
C HIS A 338 1.02 17.73 -14.55
N VAL A 339 0.14 16.75 -14.29
CA VAL A 339 -0.37 16.48 -12.92
C VAL A 339 0.66 15.82 -12.00
N ALA A 340 1.76 15.30 -12.56
CA ALA A 340 2.89 14.75 -11.80
C ALA A 340 3.94 15.80 -11.44
N GLY A 341 3.79 17.05 -11.93
CA GLY A 341 4.69 18.15 -11.65
C GLY A 341 4.52 18.75 -10.26
N CYS A 342 5.60 19.26 -9.68
CA CYS A 342 5.64 19.87 -8.35
C CYS A 342 4.69 21.06 -8.20
N ASN A 343 4.48 21.83 -9.26
CA ASN A 343 3.67 23.05 -9.22
C ASN A 343 2.16 22.79 -9.25
N PHE A 344 1.72 21.55 -9.56
CA PHE A 344 0.31 21.23 -9.70
C PHE A 344 -0.50 21.45 -8.41
N GLU A 345 0.11 21.23 -7.26
CA GLU A 345 -0.56 21.37 -5.96
C GLU A 345 -0.60 22.81 -5.44
N ASN A 346 0.12 23.73 -6.07
CA ASN A 346 0.17 25.13 -5.63
C ASN A 346 -1.23 25.75 -5.61
N GLN A 347 -1.57 26.38 -4.48
CA GLN A 347 -2.86 27.02 -4.24
C GLN A 347 -4.08 26.08 -4.34
N THR A 348 -3.88 24.78 -4.17
CA THR A 348 -4.94 23.77 -4.15
C THR A 348 -5.23 23.27 -2.73
N LYS A 349 -6.21 22.37 -2.61
CA LYS A 349 -6.54 21.71 -1.34
C LYS A 349 -5.90 20.33 -1.20
N TRP A 350 -4.99 19.93 -2.12
CA TRP A 350 -4.28 18.67 -2.03
C TRP A 350 -3.50 18.54 -0.72
N GLY A 351 -3.49 17.37 -0.14
CA GLY A 351 -2.83 17.09 1.13
C GLY A 351 -3.49 17.71 2.37
N THR A 352 -4.48 18.57 2.20
CA THR A 352 -5.20 19.21 3.33
C THR A 352 -6.66 18.78 3.43
N LYS A 353 -7.42 18.85 2.33
CA LYS A 353 -8.82 18.42 2.24
C LYS A 353 -9.04 17.37 1.14
N MET A 354 -8.12 17.27 0.18
CA MET A 354 -8.16 16.34 -0.94
C MET A 354 -6.97 15.41 -0.88
N GLY A 355 -7.15 14.19 -1.35
CA GLY A 355 -6.10 13.17 -1.42
C GLY A 355 -5.68 12.64 -0.04
N PHE A 356 -4.50 12.03 -0.01
CA PHE A 356 -3.80 11.64 1.22
C PHE A 356 -3.33 12.88 1.96
N ARG A 357 -3.47 12.90 3.28
CA ARG A 357 -3.24 14.08 4.12
C ARG A 357 -1.76 14.27 4.43
N TYR A 358 -1.27 15.49 4.26
CA TYR A 358 0.08 15.92 4.62
C TYR A 358 0.15 16.35 6.09
N GLY A 359 1.34 16.32 6.68
CA GLY A 359 1.58 16.78 8.05
C GLY A 359 1.89 15.68 9.06
N SER A 360 2.10 14.44 8.59
CA SER A 360 2.65 13.36 9.41
C SER A 360 3.46 12.39 8.55
N LEU A 361 4.49 11.79 9.16
CA LEU A 361 5.28 10.69 8.55
C LEU A 361 4.52 9.37 8.51
N VAL A 362 3.40 9.26 9.22
CA VAL A 362 2.43 8.13 9.16
C VAL A 362 1.15 8.62 8.49
N GLU A 363 1.26 8.86 7.19
CA GLU A 363 0.21 9.41 6.34
C GLU A 363 -1.06 8.55 6.32
N ASP A 364 -0.92 7.26 6.51
CA ASP A 364 -1.98 6.26 6.54
C ASP A 364 -2.93 6.46 7.71
N LEU A 365 -2.39 6.45 8.93
CA LEU A 365 -3.16 6.73 10.14
C LEU A 365 -3.77 8.13 10.09
N TYR A 366 -2.99 9.13 9.67
CA TYR A 366 -3.43 10.51 9.64
C TYR A 366 -4.56 10.73 8.64
N THR A 367 -4.43 10.17 7.42
CA THR A 367 -5.47 10.22 6.40
C THR A 367 -6.75 9.52 6.86
N SER A 368 -6.64 8.28 7.37
CA SER A 368 -7.81 7.53 7.81
C SER A 368 -8.54 8.18 8.99
N HIS A 369 -7.79 8.76 9.93
CA HIS A 369 -8.36 9.53 11.02
C HIS A 369 -9.19 10.73 10.52
N GLN A 370 -8.63 11.51 9.59
CA GLN A 370 -9.36 12.66 9.04
C GLN A 370 -10.57 12.23 8.21
N LEU A 371 -10.46 11.19 7.39
CA LEU A 371 -11.60 10.65 6.64
C LEU A 371 -12.74 10.21 7.56
N GLN A 372 -12.44 9.58 8.69
CA GLN A 372 -13.48 9.23 9.67
C GLN A 372 -14.05 10.46 10.36
N CYS A 373 -13.23 11.48 10.64
CA CYS A 373 -13.72 12.77 11.15
C CYS A 373 -14.62 13.52 10.15
N GLU A 374 -14.42 13.31 8.86
CA GLU A 374 -15.26 13.81 7.76
C GLU A 374 -16.56 12.99 7.57
N GLY A 375 -16.72 11.87 8.31
CA GLY A 375 -17.92 11.04 8.34
C GLY A 375 -17.85 9.76 7.51
N TRP A 376 -16.71 9.43 6.90
CA TRP A 376 -16.51 8.16 6.24
C TRP A 376 -16.33 7.02 7.24
N LYS A 377 -16.69 5.81 6.84
CA LYS A 377 -16.51 4.57 7.61
C LYS A 377 -15.64 3.59 6.88
N SER A 378 -15.08 2.64 7.62
CA SER A 378 -14.31 1.53 7.08
C SER A 378 -14.76 0.19 7.62
N ILE A 379 -14.30 -0.89 7.01
CA ILE A 379 -14.55 -2.26 7.42
C ILE A 379 -13.23 -3.02 7.47
N ASN A 380 -13.07 -3.86 8.50
CA ASN A 380 -12.01 -4.84 8.60
C ASN A 380 -12.42 -6.13 7.89
N CYS A 381 -11.76 -6.47 6.78
CA CYS A 381 -11.96 -7.73 6.09
C CYS A 381 -10.82 -8.70 6.46
N LYS A 382 -11.14 -9.72 7.25
CA LYS A 382 -10.18 -10.73 7.72
C LYS A 382 -10.55 -12.12 7.21
N PRO A 383 -10.19 -12.48 5.97
CA PRO A 383 -10.45 -13.80 5.42
C PRO A 383 -9.58 -14.87 6.11
N LYS A 384 -9.99 -16.14 6.00
CA LYS A 384 -9.21 -17.28 6.55
C LYS A 384 -7.81 -17.37 5.94
N ARG A 385 -7.70 -17.24 4.60
CA ARG A 385 -6.42 -17.06 3.92
C ARG A 385 -6.05 -15.58 3.99
N PRO A 386 -4.88 -15.22 4.53
CA PRO A 386 -4.43 -13.83 4.52
C PRO A 386 -4.45 -13.24 3.11
N ALA A 387 -5.05 -12.06 2.93
CA ALA A 387 -5.10 -11.40 1.63
C ALA A 387 -3.72 -10.88 1.19
N PHE A 388 -2.94 -10.39 2.14
CA PHE A 388 -1.61 -9.83 1.90
C PHE A 388 -0.60 -10.42 2.87
N LEU A 389 0.61 -10.66 2.36
CA LEU A 389 1.75 -11.15 3.12
C LEU A 389 2.96 -10.27 2.83
N GLY A 390 3.73 -9.96 3.86
CA GLY A 390 4.95 -9.17 3.74
C GLY A 390 6.09 -9.69 4.61
N ASN A 391 7.24 -9.05 4.49
CA ASN A 391 8.41 -9.38 5.29
C ASN A 391 8.43 -8.53 6.56
N SER A 392 8.67 -9.14 7.72
CA SER A 392 8.97 -8.38 8.92
C SER A 392 10.42 -7.88 8.88
N PRO A 393 10.74 -6.76 9.55
CA PRO A 393 12.12 -6.34 9.73
C PRO A 393 12.93 -7.44 10.43
N LEU A 394 13.97 -7.95 9.74
CA LEU A 394 14.84 -9.01 10.29
C LEU A 394 16.04 -8.45 11.06
N ASN A 395 16.28 -7.15 10.96
CA ASN A 395 17.46 -6.49 11.51
C ASN A 395 17.03 -5.42 12.52
N LEU A 396 17.65 -5.43 13.70
CA LEU A 396 17.36 -4.47 14.78
C LEU A 396 17.50 -3.01 14.32
N HIS A 397 18.50 -2.70 13.51
CA HIS A 397 18.71 -1.34 13.00
C HIS A 397 17.53 -0.88 12.11
N VAL A 398 17.05 -1.75 11.22
CA VAL A 398 15.89 -1.48 10.37
C VAL A 398 14.64 -1.29 11.23
N LEU A 399 14.43 -2.16 12.23
CA LEU A 399 13.30 -2.06 13.16
C LEU A 399 13.34 -0.74 13.95
N LEU A 400 14.50 -0.35 14.48
CA LEU A 400 14.63 0.91 15.22
C LEU A 400 14.37 2.13 14.34
N ASN A 401 14.88 2.15 13.10
CA ASN A 401 14.61 3.23 12.15
C ASN A 401 13.12 3.33 11.81
N GLN A 402 12.46 2.19 11.59
CA GLN A 402 11.02 2.13 11.33
C GLN A 402 10.22 2.64 12.54
N THR A 403 10.52 2.14 13.74
CA THR A 403 9.86 2.54 14.98
C THR A 403 10.07 4.03 15.27
N THR A 404 11.28 4.57 15.02
CA THR A 404 11.57 5.99 15.19
C THR A 404 10.71 6.84 14.24
N ARG A 405 10.62 6.46 12.97
CA ARG A 405 9.78 7.15 11.98
C ARG A 405 8.29 7.12 12.38
N TRP A 406 7.80 5.96 12.81
CA TRP A 406 6.43 5.82 13.30
C TRP A 406 6.19 6.69 14.54
N SER A 407 7.13 6.68 15.51
CA SER A 407 6.99 7.47 16.74
C SER A 407 6.92 8.97 16.47
N VAL A 408 7.74 9.48 15.55
CA VAL A 408 7.69 10.89 15.13
C VAL A 408 6.35 11.21 14.51
N GLY A 409 5.91 10.44 13.51
CA GLY A 409 4.64 10.66 12.82
C GLY A 409 3.42 10.54 13.75
N LEU A 410 3.43 9.60 14.71
CA LEU A 410 2.37 9.45 15.69
C LEU A 410 2.29 10.65 16.63
N LEU A 411 3.44 11.17 17.10
CA LEU A 411 3.47 12.39 17.94
C LEU A 411 3.02 13.63 17.14
N GLU A 412 3.34 13.73 15.85
CA GLU A 412 2.81 14.78 14.97
C GLU A 412 1.27 14.76 14.96
N ILE A 413 0.64 13.57 14.89
CA ILE A 413 -0.83 13.43 14.96
C ILE A 413 -1.34 13.76 16.37
N ALA A 414 -0.66 13.28 17.43
CA ALA A 414 -1.06 13.48 18.81
C ALA A 414 -1.20 14.97 19.16
N PHE A 415 -0.28 15.80 18.66
CA PHE A 415 -0.17 17.21 19.02
C PHE A 415 -0.60 18.20 17.94
N CYS A 416 -1.14 17.73 16.80
CA CYS A 416 -1.67 18.63 15.77
C CYS A 416 -3.09 19.15 16.13
N LYS A 417 -3.59 20.08 15.33
CA LYS A 417 -4.97 20.63 15.48
C LYS A 417 -6.06 19.57 15.32
N TYR A 418 -5.78 18.47 14.64
CA TYR A 418 -6.67 17.32 14.44
C TYR A 418 -6.42 16.20 15.46
N SER A 419 -5.80 16.52 16.60
CA SER A 419 -5.50 15.52 17.65
C SER A 419 -6.70 14.63 17.97
N PRO A 420 -6.50 13.29 18.00
CA PRO A 420 -7.59 12.35 18.28
C PRO A 420 -8.30 12.60 19.62
N ILE A 421 -7.59 13.05 20.65
CA ILE A 421 -8.16 13.35 21.98
C ILE A 421 -9.07 14.58 21.95
N ILE A 422 -8.71 15.61 21.18
CA ILE A 422 -9.42 16.89 21.20
C ILE A 422 -10.43 16.95 20.05
N TYR A 423 -9.98 16.75 18.83
CA TYR A 423 -10.79 16.86 17.62
C TYR A 423 -11.52 15.55 17.32
N GLY A 424 -10.81 14.39 17.39
CA GLY A 424 -11.35 13.09 17.04
C GLY A 424 -12.55 12.70 17.90
N VAL A 425 -12.45 12.80 19.24
CA VAL A 425 -13.55 12.45 20.17
C VAL A 425 -14.80 13.29 19.97
N ARG A 426 -14.68 14.49 19.38
CA ARG A 426 -15.80 15.38 19.07
C ARG A 426 -16.39 15.11 17.68
N SER A 427 -15.55 14.72 16.73
CA SER A 427 -15.94 14.60 15.31
C SER A 427 -16.46 13.21 14.95
N ILE A 428 -15.91 12.14 15.57
CA ILE A 428 -16.32 10.75 15.29
C ILE A 428 -17.27 10.29 16.40
N ASN A 429 -16.70 9.72 17.45
CA ASN A 429 -17.31 9.38 18.73
C ASN A 429 -16.18 9.14 19.73
N LEU A 430 -16.53 9.14 21.03
CA LEU A 430 -15.55 9.02 22.10
C LEU A 430 -14.66 7.78 21.95
N LEU A 431 -15.25 6.61 21.70
CA LEU A 431 -14.50 5.35 21.65
C LEU A 431 -13.59 5.26 20.43
N SER A 432 -14.05 5.71 19.26
CA SER A 432 -13.21 5.76 18.05
C SER A 432 -12.07 6.77 18.22
N GLY A 433 -12.36 7.96 18.75
CA GLY A 433 -11.35 8.97 19.05
C GLY A 433 -10.28 8.46 20.02
N LEU A 434 -10.69 7.76 21.10
CA LEU A 434 -9.76 7.12 22.03
C LEU A 434 -8.97 5.97 21.37
N GLY A 435 -9.57 5.22 20.44
CA GLY A 435 -8.87 4.20 19.66
C GLY A 435 -7.73 4.79 18.81
N PHE A 436 -7.97 5.91 18.13
CA PHE A 436 -6.91 6.64 17.42
C PHE A 436 -5.91 7.28 18.39
N ALA A 437 -6.36 7.80 19.53
CA ALA A 437 -5.48 8.36 20.54
C ALA A 437 -4.51 7.34 21.11
N TYR A 438 -4.96 6.10 21.32
CA TYR A 438 -4.10 5.01 21.77
C TYR A 438 -2.88 4.83 20.85
N TYR A 439 -3.07 4.91 19.53
CA TYR A 439 -1.95 4.88 18.57
C TYR A 439 -1.12 6.15 18.63
N ALA A 440 -1.77 7.30 18.50
CA ALA A 440 -1.06 8.57 18.39
C ALA A 440 -0.16 8.85 19.62
N PHE A 441 -0.58 8.40 20.81
CA PHE A 441 0.18 8.56 22.07
C PHE A 441 1.04 7.34 22.43
N TRP A 442 1.09 6.30 21.58
CA TRP A 442 1.93 5.13 21.83
C TRP A 442 3.40 5.46 22.15
N PRO A 443 4.08 6.38 21.47
CA PRO A 443 5.47 6.71 21.81
C PRO A 443 5.67 7.33 23.20
N VAL A 444 4.63 7.91 23.78
CA VAL A 444 4.68 8.53 25.12
C VAL A 444 4.97 7.48 26.21
N TRP A 445 4.61 6.21 25.97
CA TRP A 445 4.94 5.11 26.88
C TRP A 445 6.44 4.92 27.10
N SER A 446 7.29 5.40 26.20
CA SER A 446 8.74 5.37 26.37
C SER A 446 9.20 6.15 27.61
N ILE A 447 8.47 7.21 28.00
CA ILE A 447 8.83 8.05 29.16
C ILE A 447 8.71 7.26 30.47
N PRO A 448 7.53 6.71 30.86
CA PRO A 448 7.42 5.96 32.10
C PRO A 448 8.28 4.68 32.10
N LEU A 449 8.46 4.03 30.95
CA LEU A 449 9.34 2.86 30.85
C LEU A 449 10.81 3.23 31.12
N THR A 450 11.28 4.35 30.57
CA THR A 450 12.64 4.86 30.81
C THR A 450 12.81 5.23 32.28
N ILE A 451 11.86 5.95 32.87
CA ILE A 451 11.88 6.30 34.28
C ILE A 451 11.95 5.03 35.14
N TYR A 452 11.09 4.04 34.86
CA TYR A 452 11.09 2.77 35.60
C TYR A 452 12.41 2.04 35.52
N ALA A 453 13.00 1.97 34.31
CA ALA A 453 14.26 1.29 34.11
C ALA A 453 15.43 1.96 34.86
N PHE A 454 15.55 3.29 34.77
CA PHE A 454 16.66 4.02 35.40
C PHE A 454 16.46 4.27 36.88
N LEU A 455 15.23 4.57 37.33
CA LEU A 455 14.94 4.86 38.72
C LEU A 455 15.23 3.65 39.62
N SER A 456 14.87 2.45 39.17
CA SER A 456 15.15 1.20 39.91
C SER A 456 16.63 0.97 40.11
N GLN A 457 17.44 1.19 39.07
CA GLN A 457 18.90 1.04 39.15
C GLN A 457 19.54 2.13 40.04
N LEU A 458 19.13 3.39 39.89
CA LEU A 458 19.60 4.49 40.74
C LEU A 458 19.28 4.28 42.20
N ALA A 459 18.09 3.79 42.51
CA ALA A 459 17.69 3.49 43.88
C ALA A 459 18.53 2.36 44.49
N LEU A 460 18.79 1.27 43.70
CA LEU A 460 19.69 0.19 44.14
C LEU A 460 21.10 0.71 44.42
N LEU A 461 21.65 1.51 43.53
CA LEU A 461 22.99 2.09 43.68
C LEU A 461 23.09 3.03 44.89
N ASN A 462 22.02 3.71 45.25
CA ASN A 462 21.94 4.62 46.40
C ASN A 462 21.36 3.97 47.64
N SER A 463 21.12 2.65 47.66
CA SER A 463 20.45 1.93 48.77
C SER A 463 19.12 2.55 49.21
N ALA A 464 18.42 3.20 48.28
CA ALA A 464 17.15 3.84 48.53
C ALA A 464 15.98 2.89 48.15
N SER A 465 14.93 2.85 49.02
CA SER A 465 13.72 2.08 48.72
C SER A 465 12.78 2.90 47.84
N ILE A 466 12.41 2.35 46.68
CA ILE A 466 11.45 2.96 45.75
C ILE A 466 10.00 2.66 46.14
N PHE A 467 9.78 1.54 46.84
CA PHE A 467 8.45 1.13 47.25
C PHE A 467 8.21 1.49 48.73
N PRO A 468 7.00 1.93 49.05
CA PRO A 468 6.65 2.16 50.47
C PRO A 468 6.82 0.83 51.23
N LYS A 469 7.43 0.90 52.42
CA LYS A 469 7.50 -0.24 53.31
C LYS A 469 6.07 -0.59 53.71
N VAL A 470 5.56 -1.70 53.23
CA VAL A 470 4.28 -2.24 53.72
C VAL A 470 4.52 -2.71 55.15
N CYS A 471 4.00 -1.97 56.12
CA CYS A 471 3.93 -2.46 57.50
C CYS A 471 2.95 -3.63 57.54
N ILE A 472 3.49 -4.86 57.64
CA ILE A 472 2.72 -6.10 57.80
C ILE A 472 1.87 -6.11 59.07
N SER A 473 2.08 -5.15 59.98
CA SER A 473 1.31 -5.02 61.24
C SER A 473 -0.17 -4.64 61.10
N SER A 474 -0.68 -4.37 59.88
CA SER A 474 -2.10 -4.03 59.67
C SER A 474 -2.89 -5.12 58.90
N MET A 475 -2.32 -6.31 58.68
CA MET A 475 -3.01 -7.44 58.05
C MET A 475 -3.37 -8.58 58.99
N VAL A 476 -3.40 -8.32 60.29
CA VAL A 476 -3.95 -9.26 61.29
C VAL A 476 -5.12 -8.57 61.95
N LEU A 477 -6.27 -8.68 61.29
CA LEU A 477 -7.62 -8.64 61.92
C LEU A 477 -8.59 -9.31 60.96
#